data_1c5eba5e90f5e4adebd029f64cbc7cd7
#
_entry.id   1c5eba5e90f5e4adebd029f64cbc7cd7
#
_cell.length_a   1.000
_cell.length_b   1.000
_cell.length_c   1.000
_cell.angle_alpha   90.00
_cell.angle_beta   90.00
_cell.angle_gamma   90.00
#
_symmetry.space_group_name_H-M   'P 1'
#
loop_
_entity.id
_entity.type
_entity.pdbx_description
1 polymer ?
#
loop_
_entity_poly.entity_id
_entity_poly.type
_entity_poly.pdbx_seq_one_letter_code
_entity_poly.pdbx_strand_id
1 'polypeptide(L)'
;MDYTINYYSDAVQEQIMELPDTLAARYIVLTRRMIALGPNIGEPHTKAFGNGLFELRLKGAEGIARVFFCTLVGKRIVMLHSFIKKSERTPSREREVAETRMKEIKRANT
;
A
#
# COMPACT_ATOMS: atom_id res chain seq x y z
N MET A 1 5.52 17.29 10.74
CA MET A 1 4.81 16.25 11.47
C MET A 1 4.67 15.01 10.60
N ASP A 2 4.98 13.84 11.14
CA ASP A 2 5.04 12.62 10.37
C ASP A 2 3.67 12.02 10.10
N TYR A 3 3.59 11.25 9.01
CA TYR A 3 2.43 10.42 8.72
C TYR A 3 2.46 9.16 9.58
N THR A 4 1.31 8.54 9.81
CA THR A 4 1.21 7.26 10.51
C THR A 4 0.72 6.20 9.53
N ILE A 5 1.19 4.96 9.73
CA ILE A 5 0.78 3.82 8.92
C ILE A 5 -0.24 3.00 9.70
N ASN A 6 -1.40 2.80 9.10
CA ASN A 6 -2.45 1.94 9.62
C ASN A 6 -2.73 0.85 8.60
N TYR A 7 -3.50 -0.15 8.99
CA TYR A 7 -3.85 -1.28 8.12
C TYR A 7 -5.37 -1.44 8.11
N TYR A 8 -5.90 -1.83 6.97
CA TYR A 8 -7.34 -2.11 6.84
C TYR A 8 -7.79 -3.16 7.87
N SER A 9 -6.96 -4.17 8.10
CA SER A 9 -7.22 -5.25 9.05
C SER A 9 -5.92 -5.89 9.50
N ASP A 10 -5.99 -6.67 10.58
CA ASP A 10 -4.83 -7.45 11.04
C ASP A 10 -4.38 -8.43 9.98
N ALA A 11 -5.31 -8.99 9.20
CA ALA A 11 -4.98 -9.92 8.12
C ALA A 11 -4.13 -9.24 7.04
N VAL A 12 -4.44 -7.99 6.69
CA VAL A 12 -3.63 -7.24 5.73
C VAL A 12 -2.23 -7.01 6.27
N GLN A 13 -2.12 -6.63 7.53
CA GLN A 13 -0.82 -6.42 8.16
C GLN A 13 0.02 -7.70 8.15
N GLU A 14 -0.60 -8.82 8.52
CA GLU A 14 0.08 -10.11 8.53
C GLU A 14 0.56 -10.52 7.14
N GLN A 15 -0.29 -10.34 6.11
CA GLN A 15 0.08 -10.64 4.73
C GLN A 15 1.31 -9.84 4.29
N ILE A 16 1.37 -8.57 4.65
CA ILE A 16 2.51 -7.72 4.30
C ILE A 16 3.76 -8.19 5.05
N MET A 17 3.64 -8.50 6.35
CA MET A 17 4.77 -8.96 7.15
C MET A 17 5.27 -10.33 6.72
N GLU A 18 4.44 -11.13 6.08
CA GLU A 18 4.79 -12.46 5.58
C GLU A 18 5.31 -12.45 4.15
N LEU A 19 5.46 -11.30 3.53
CA LEU A 19 6.08 -11.21 2.20
C LEU A 19 7.51 -11.78 2.25
N PRO A 20 8.01 -12.33 1.12
CA PRO A 20 9.41 -12.78 1.06
C PRO A 20 10.38 -11.72 1.57
N ASP A 21 11.48 -12.15 2.18
CA ASP A 21 12.38 -11.29 2.94
C ASP A 21 12.82 -10.02 2.20
N THR A 22 13.19 -10.11 0.92
CA THR A 22 13.65 -8.92 0.20
C THR A 22 12.51 -7.93 -0.05
N LEU A 23 11.30 -8.44 -0.24
CA LEU A 23 10.12 -7.59 -0.45
C LEU A 23 9.67 -6.95 0.86
N ALA A 24 9.69 -7.70 1.95
CA ALA A 24 9.37 -7.17 3.28
C ALA A 24 10.36 -6.09 3.70
N ALA A 25 11.66 -6.31 3.44
CA ALA A 25 12.68 -5.31 3.73
C ALA A 25 12.46 -4.03 2.91
N ARG A 26 12.11 -4.17 1.65
CA ARG A 26 11.82 -3.02 0.79
C ARG A 26 10.60 -2.25 1.31
N TYR A 27 9.57 -2.97 1.77
CA TYR A 27 8.40 -2.34 2.36
C TYR A 27 8.80 -1.44 3.54
N ILE A 28 9.63 -1.94 4.43
CA ILE A 28 10.08 -1.18 5.59
C ILE A 28 10.85 0.09 5.17
N VAL A 29 11.76 -0.04 4.21
CA VAL A 29 12.55 1.09 3.73
C VAL A 29 11.65 2.17 3.12
N LEU A 30 10.73 1.78 2.22
CA LEU A 30 9.88 2.73 1.53
C LEU A 30 8.84 3.37 2.45
N THR A 31 8.27 2.59 3.38
CA THR A 31 7.30 3.16 4.32
C THR A 31 7.94 4.14 5.30
N ARG A 32 9.18 3.94 5.70
CA ARG A 32 9.91 4.94 6.49
C ARG A 32 10.00 6.27 5.75
N ARG A 33 10.26 6.23 4.44
CA ARG A 33 10.29 7.44 3.62
C ARG A 33 8.89 8.07 3.52
N MET A 34 7.85 7.25 3.38
CA MET A 34 6.47 7.74 3.33
C MET A 34 6.05 8.42 4.64
N ILE A 35 6.46 7.87 5.77
CA ILE A 35 6.18 8.48 7.08
C ILE A 35 6.77 9.89 7.15
N ALA A 36 8.00 10.06 6.70
CA ALA A 36 8.70 11.35 6.76
C ALA A 36 8.26 12.33 5.66
N LEU A 37 8.04 11.84 4.44
CA LEU A 37 7.87 12.68 3.25
C LEU A 37 6.43 12.73 2.71
N GLY A 38 5.58 11.82 3.15
CA GLY A 38 4.20 11.73 2.68
C GLY A 38 3.95 10.49 1.82
N PRO A 39 2.67 10.25 1.49
CA PRO A 39 2.25 8.98 0.87
C PRO A 39 2.76 8.79 -0.55
N ASN A 40 2.90 9.85 -1.33
CA ASN A 40 3.34 9.73 -2.72
C ASN A 40 4.80 10.11 -2.85
N ILE A 41 5.68 9.14 -2.70
CA ILE A 41 7.13 9.36 -2.84
C ILE A 41 7.61 9.28 -4.30
N GLY A 42 6.68 9.09 -5.23
CA GLY A 42 6.96 9.16 -6.65
C GLY A 42 7.38 7.84 -7.29
N GLU A 43 7.30 7.80 -8.62
CA GLU A 43 7.74 6.62 -9.35
C GLU A 43 9.25 6.46 -9.27
N PRO A 44 9.76 5.23 -9.30
CA PRO A 44 9.03 3.99 -9.54
C PRO A 44 8.39 3.36 -8.29
N HIS A 45 8.44 4.03 -7.16
CA HIS A 45 8.04 3.43 -5.87
C HIS A 45 6.55 3.51 -5.58
N THR A 46 5.91 4.64 -5.95
CA THR A 46 4.47 4.79 -5.76
C THR A 46 3.82 5.29 -7.04
N LYS A 47 2.54 4.94 -7.20
CA LYS A 47 1.73 5.38 -8.33
C LYS A 47 0.33 5.73 -7.84
N ALA A 48 -0.18 6.88 -8.27
CA ALA A 48 -1.55 7.29 -7.96
C ALA A 48 -2.50 6.77 -9.02
N PHE A 49 -3.66 6.26 -8.57
CA PHE A 49 -4.72 5.77 -9.45
C PHE A 49 -5.93 6.70 -9.50
N GLY A 50 -5.87 7.82 -8.79
CA GLY A 50 -7.00 8.73 -8.67
C GLY A 50 -7.88 8.40 -7.48
N ASN A 51 -8.74 9.33 -7.11
CA ASN A 51 -9.69 9.20 -5.99
C ASN A 51 -9.05 8.86 -4.64
N GLY A 52 -7.74 9.13 -4.49
CA GLY A 52 -7.03 8.87 -3.25
C GLY A 52 -6.49 7.47 -3.11
N LEU A 53 -6.57 6.65 -4.16
CA LEU A 53 -5.98 5.32 -4.17
C LEU A 53 -4.57 5.36 -4.75
N PHE A 54 -3.64 4.73 -4.06
CA PHE A 54 -2.23 4.64 -4.46
C PHE A 54 -1.76 3.19 -4.44
N GLU A 55 -0.70 2.93 -5.20
CA GLU A 55 -0.04 1.63 -5.21
C GLU A 55 1.41 1.82 -4.79
N LEU A 56 1.86 1.03 -3.81
CA LEU A 56 3.27 0.95 -3.43
C LEU A 56 3.89 -0.24 -4.15
N ARG A 57 4.99 0.00 -4.84
CA ARG A 57 5.67 -1.00 -5.66
C ARG A 57 6.90 -1.52 -4.95
N LEU A 58 6.90 -2.83 -4.69
CA LEU A 58 8.00 -3.50 -4.01
C LEU A 58 8.70 -4.42 -5.01
N LYS A 59 9.99 -4.22 -5.19
CA LYS A 59 10.79 -5.05 -6.09
C LYS A 59 12.00 -5.58 -5.33
N GLY A 60 12.22 -6.87 -5.41
CA GLY A 60 13.34 -7.54 -4.73
C GLY A 60 13.78 -8.77 -5.50
N ALA A 61 14.78 -9.45 -4.96
CA ALA A 61 15.34 -10.67 -5.58
C ALA A 61 14.28 -11.76 -5.75
N GLU A 62 13.28 -11.77 -4.87
CA GLU A 62 12.26 -12.83 -4.84
C GLU A 62 11.02 -12.48 -5.67
N GLY A 63 11.03 -11.35 -6.36
CA GLY A 63 9.93 -10.98 -7.24
C GLY A 63 9.43 -9.58 -7.04
N ILE A 64 8.15 -9.39 -7.35
CA ILE A 64 7.49 -8.09 -7.29
C ILE A 64 6.21 -8.23 -6.48
N ALA A 65 5.99 -7.30 -5.55
CA ALA A 65 4.74 -7.21 -4.82
C ALA A 65 4.16 -5.80 -4.96
N ARG A 66 2.87 -5.70 -4.76
CA ARG A 66 2.15 -4.43 -4.76
C ARG A 66 1.35 -4.31 -3.46
N VAL A 67 1.31 -3.09 -2.91
CA VAL A 67 0.46 -2.80 -1.76
C VAL A 67 -0.38 -1.58 -2.11
N PHE A 68 -1.68 -1.75 -2.16
CA PHE A 68 -2.59 -0.63 -2.36
C PHE A 68 -2.83 0.09 -1.04
N PHE A 69 -2.85 1.40 -1.07
CA PHE A 69 -3.10 2.20 0.12
C PHE A 69 -3.89 3.46 -0.23
N CYS A 70 -4.49 4.05 0.80
CA CYS A 70 -5.16 5.34 0.69
C CYS A 70 -4.73 6.22 1.86
N THR A 71 -5.16 7.47 1.84
CA THR A 71 -4.86 8.42 2.92
C THR A 71 -6.15 8.90 3.55
N LEU A 72 -6.06 9.22 4.83
CA LEU A 72 -7.16 9.83 5.58
C LEU A 72 -6.67 11.14 6.19
N VAL A 73 -7.62 11.99 6.55
CA VAL A 73 -7.35 13.25 7.25
C VAL A 73 -6.53 12.96 8.52
N GLY A 74 -5.61 13.86 8.87
CA GLY A 74 -4.73 13.70 10.03
C GLY A 74 -3.45 12.95 9.70
N LYS A 75 -2.99 13.01 8.46
CA LYS A 75 -1.73 12.39 8.02
C LYS A 75 -1.70 10.90 8.29
N ARG A 76 -2.76 10.20 7.94
CA ARG A 76 -2.88 8.75 8.10
C ARG A 76 -2.81 8.07 6.75
N ILE A 77 -2.00 7.02 6.65
CA ILE A 77 -1.89 6.15 5.47
C ILE A 77 -2.47 4.80 5.88
N VAL A 78 -3.41 4.27 5.10
CA VAL A 78 -4.04 2.99 5.40
C VAL A 78 -3.70 2.00 4.32
N MET A 79 -2.99 0.92 4.68
CA MET A 79 -2.68 -0.18 3.77
C MET A 79 -3.93 -1.03 3.61
N LEU A 80 -4.38 -1.20 2.36
CA LEU A 80 -5.67 -1.80 2.03
C LEU A 80 -5.57 -3.25 1.58
N HIS A 81 -4.53 -3.58 0.83
CA HIS A 81 -4.42 -4.89 0.19
C HIS A 81 -3.03 -5.09 -0.36
N SER A 82 -2.51 -6.30 -0.26
CA SER A 82 -1.21 -6.65 -0.85
C SER A 82 -1.34 -7.91 -1.68
N PHE A 83 -0.48 -8.04 -2.70
CA PHE A 83 -0.42 -9.24 -3.50
C PHE A 83 0.94 -9.35 -4.19
N ILE A 84 1.31 -10.60 -4.52
CA ILE A 84 2.51 -10.88 -5.31
C ILE A 84 2.13 -10.75 -6.78
N LYS A 85 2.89 -9.97 -7.52
CA LYS A 85 2.60 -9.71 -8.92
C LYS A 85 3.21 -10.80 -9.79
N LYS A 86 2.38 -11.48 -10.57
CA LYS A 86 2.79 -12.59 -11.43
C LYS A 86 2.76 -12.24 -12.91
N SER A 87 2.30 -11.04 -13.26
CA SER A 87 2.24 -10.56 -14.63
C SER A 87 2.58 -9.08 -14.67
N GLU A 88 2.77 -8.53 -15.86
CA GLU A 88 3.11 -7.11 -15.98
C GLU A 88 1.95 -6.19 -15.64
N ARG A 89 0.73 -6.66 -15.78
CA ARG A 89 -0.45 -5.87 -15.42
C ARG A 89 -0.87 -6.11 -13.99
N THR A 90 -1.34 -5.06 -13.33
CA THR A 90 -2.05 -5.21 -12.06
C THR A 90 -3.41 -5.83 -12.36
N PRO A 91 -3.73 -7.02 -11.83
CA PRO A 91 -5.03 -7.62 -12.07
C PRO A 91 -6.16 -6.74 -11.55
N SER A 92 -7.22 -6.59 -12.34
CA SER A 92 -8.35 -5.75 -11.96
C SER A 92 -9.03 -6.24 -10.67
N ARG A 93 -9.01 -7.54 -10.42
CA ARG A 93 -9.53 -8.11 -9.16
C ARG A 93 -8.83 -7.52 -7.94
N GLU A 94 -7.51 -7.41 -7.99
CA GLU A 94 -6.73 -6.87 -6.87
C GLU A 94 -7.06 -5.41 -6.62
N ARG A 95 -7.20 -4.63 -7.68
CA ARG A 95 -7.58 -3.24 -7.59
C ARG A 95 -9.01 -3.08 -7.05
N GLU A 96 -9.94 -3.92 -7.49
CA GLU A 96 -11.32 -3.89 -7.00
C GLU A 96 -11.40 -4.14 -5.49
N VAL A 97 -10.63 -5.10 -4.98
CA VAL A 97 -10.56 -5.35 -3.54
C VAL A 97 -10.11 -4.09 -2.81
N ALA A 98 -9.05 -3.45 -3.30
CA ALA A 98 -8.52 -2.23 -2.69
C ALA A 98 -9.54 -1.09 -2.73
N GLU A 99 -10.22 -0.91 -3.86
CA GLU A 99 -11.23 0.14 -4.00
C GLU A 99 -12.41 -0.06 -3.06
N THR A 100 -12.87 -1.30 -2.92
CA THR A 100 -13.95 -1.63 -2.00
C THR A 100 -13.56 -1.33 -0.56
N ARG A 101 -12.37 -1.74 -0.16
CA ARG A 101 -11.86 -1.49 1.18
C ARG A 101 -11.65 -0.02 1.46
N MET A 102 -11.16 0.73 0.47
CA MET A 102 -11.01 2.17 0.60
C MET A 102 -12.34 2.84 0.86
N LYS A 103 -13.39 2.45 0.16
CA LYS A 103 -14.73 3.00 0.38
C LYS A 103 -15.21 2.74 1.80
N GLU A 104 -14.99 1.53 2.32
CA GLU A 104 -15.34 1.19 3.70
C GLU A 104 -14.60 2.08 4.70
N ILE A 105 -13.29 2.23 4.53
CA ILE A 105 -12.45 3.03 5.42
C ILE A 105 -12.89 4.49 5.41
N LYS A 106 -13.13 5.05 4.24
CA LYS A 106 -13.54 6.45 4.12
C LYS A 106 -14.92 6.68 4.73
N ARG A 107 -15.84 5.74 4.54
CA ARG A 107 -17.18 5.83 5.12
C ARG A 107 -17.13 5.81 6.65
N ALA A 108 -16.28 4.96 7.22
CA ALA A 108 -16.12 4.85 8.66
C ALA A 108 -15.44 6.06 9.30
N ASN A 109 -14.77 6.90 8.51
CA ASN A 109 -13.99 8.04 8.99
C ASN A 109 -14.51 9.39 8.53
N THR A 110 -15.75 9.45 8.08
CA THR A 110 -16.42 10.74 7.72
C THR A 110 -17.30 11.24 8.83
#